data_a7de75e4fbf49f300283f5b685c13680
#
_entry.id   a7de75e4fbf49f300283f5b685c13680
#
_cell.length_a   1.000
_cell.length_b   1.000
_cell.length_c   1.000
_cell.angle_alpha   90.00
_cell.angle_beta   90.00
_cell.angle_gamma   90.00
#
_symmetry.space_group_name_H-M   'P 1'
#
loop_
_entity.id
_entity.type
_entity.pdbx_description
1 polymer ?
#
loop_
_entity_poly.entity_id
_entity_poly.type
_entity_poly.pdbx_seq_one_letter_code
_entity_poly.pdbx_strand_id
1 'polypeptide(L)'
;MQDAAAVRTGKTMAVLKKTELVKARKLWEEVFEEDTAKFLDYYETYVADHNQIFAEEEAGDVVSMVQLNPYRVHMGEAEADSYYIVAVATRESCRHQGRMRRLLAEALQQMYQEKIPFTFLMPASESIYLPFDFVTVYRQSLFTCGVVIPGSNDNCWHCIPCRWEQLKELAEWSNVFLQNHSEISTVRTEDYYKRIWKEQESMNGQILLFYEGSQMKGYCFTGYEGSGEAWEIAVEADNPEEQTGSEPRAASDSQALANRRAVEALTRWFGGQDQLPMRICGFLPESYIDGIPLSEMTYRPMTMVRIVNLEAFVSHMRAKKPVQFVLYIKDPIIPENCGVFCFELGRECSSL
;
A
#
# COMPACT_ATOMS: atom_id res chain seq x y z
N MET A 1 28.21 25.01 49.32
CA MET A 1 28.02 25.31 47.90
C MET A 1 28.38 24.05 47.13
N GLN A 2 27.39 23.25 46.78
CA GLN A 2 27.54 22.08 45.93
C GLN A 2 26.78 22.35 44.63
N ASP A 3 27.53 22.42 43.53
CA ASP A 3 27.01 22.58 42.20
C ASP A 3 26.19 21.36 41.84
N ALA A 4 24.90 21.54 41.71
CA ALA A 4 24.01 20.59 41.06
C ALA A 4 24.19 20.74 39.56
N ALA A 5 25.05 19.94 38.98
CA ALA A 5 25.14 19.77 37.53
C ALA A 5 23.81 19.22 37.02
N ALA A 6 23.00 20.09 36.43
CA ALA A 6 21.80 19.69 35.69
C ALA A 6 22.24 18.82 34.51
N VAL A 7 22.00 17.53 34.63
CA VAL A 7 22.08 16.58 33.49
C VAL A 7 21.08 17.07 32.49
N ARG A 8 21.54 17.76 31.45
CA ARG A 8 20.77 18.00 30.22
C ARG A 8 20.51 16.63 29.62
N THR A 9 19.31 16.09 29.83
CA THR A 9 18.80 14.95 29.07
C THR A 9 18.72 15.40 27.62
N GLY A 10 19.79 15.12 26.85
CA GLY A 10 19.87 15.43 25.44
C GLY A 10 18.83 14.60 24.72
N LYS A 11 17.75 15.25 24.26
CA LYS A 11 16.87 14.68 23.24
C LYS A 11 17.67 14.67 21.94
N THR A 12 18.10 13.52 21.49
CA THR A 12 18.82 13.37 20.23
C THR A 12 17.88 12.79 19.21
N MET A 13 17.61 13.53 18.15
CA MET A 13 16.94 13.03 16.97
C MET A 13 18.01 12.46 16.04
N ALA A 14 17.84 11.24 15.58
CA ALA A 14 18.81 10.58 14.73
C ALA A 14 18.13 9.60 13.75
N VAL A 15 18.77 9.37 12.62
CA VAL A 15 18.49 8.21 11.77
C VAL A 15 19.24 7.03 12.37
N LEU A 16 18.49 5.98 12.73
CA LEU A 16 19.07 4.79 13.35
C LEU A 16 19.98 4.05 12.37
N LYS A 17 21.10 3.55 12.90
CA LYS A 17 21.99 2.67 12.16
C LYS A 17 21.43 1.24 12.16
N LYS A 18 21.84 0.42 11.19
CA LYS A 18 21.47 -0.99 11.13
C LYS A 18 21.73 -1.77 12.44
N THR A 19 22.79 -1.43 13.16
CA THR A 19 23.13 -2.04 14.47
C THR A 19 22.19 -1.63 15.60
N GLU A 20 21.28 -0.69 15.37
CA GLU A 20 20.34 -0.13 16.35
C GLU A 20 18.88 -0.54 16.09
N LEU A 21 18.63 -1.39 15.06
CA LEU A 21 17.28 -1.84 14.70
C LEU A 21 16.55 -2.51 15.85
N VAL A 22 17.29 -3.21 16.73
CA VAL A 22 16.73 -3.83 17.95
C VAL A 22 16.00 -2.82 18.85
N LYS A 23 16.45 -1.55 18.88
CA LYS A 23 15.78 -0.50 19.65
C LYS A 23 14.43 -0.12 19.03
N ALA A 24 14.35 -0.07 17.69
CA ALA A 24 13.12 0.19 16.97
C ALA A 24 12.11 -0.95 17.19
N ARG A 25 12.56 -2.21 17.14
CA ARG A 25 11.73 -3.38 17.41
C ARG A 25 11.09 -3.31 18.79
N LYS A 26 11.86 -2.97 19.82
CA LYS A 26 11.34 -2.86 21.20
C LYS A 26 10.17 -1.87 21.30
N LEU A 27 10.26 -0.73 20.62
CA LEU A 27 9.17 0.24 20.59
C LEU A 27 7.99 -0.28 19.74
N TRP A 28 8.27 -1.01 18.65
CA TRP A 28 7.23 -1.61 17.82
C TRP A 28 6.38 -2.60 18.62
N GLU A 29 7.01 -3.55 19.29
CA GLU A 29 6.34 -4.54 20.16
C GLU A 29 5.52 -3.90 21.29
N GLU A 30 5.97 -2.73 21.80
CA GLU A 30 5.26 -1.98 22.84
C GLU A 30 4.00 -1.27 22.29
N VAL A 31 4.01 -0.82 21.03
CA VAL A 31 2.94 0.05 20.47
C VAL A 31 1.97 -0.71 19.59
N PHE A 32 2.40 -1.75 18.90
CA PHE A 32 1.62 -2.56 17.96
C PHE A 32 1.52 -4.00 18.49
N GLU A 33 0.70 -4.17 19.53
CA GLU A 33 0.54 -5.45 20.24
C GLU A 33 -0.09 -6.55 19.35
N GLU A 34 -0.78 -6.16 18.27
CA GLU A 34 -1.38 -7.05 17.28
C GLU A 34 -0.36 -7.72 16.36
N ASP A 35 0.82 -7.11 16.17
CA ASP A 35 1.86 -7.65 15.30
C ASP A 35 2.59 -8.82 15.97
N THR A 36 2.58 -9.97 15.30
CA THR A 36 3.19 -11.19 15.84
C THR A 36 4.73 -11.14 15.79
N ALA A 37 5.40 -11.85 16.69
CA ALA A 37 6.84 -11.99 16.64
C ALA A 37 7.33 -12.55 15.29
N LYS A 38 6.56 -13.47 14.67
CA LYS A 38 6.86 -14.04 13.35
C LYS A 38 6.83 -12.98 12.24
N PHE A 39 5.86 -12.05 12.29
CA PHE A 39 5.80 -10.92 11.37
C PHE A 39 6.98 -9.97 11.59
N LEU A 40 7.33 -9.66 12.83
CA LEU A 40 8.47 -8.79 13.14
C LEU A 40 9.80 -9.40 12.71
N ASP A 41 9.99 -10.72 12.87
CA ASP A 41 11.17 -11.43 12.39
C ASP A 41 11.31 -11.37 10.86
N TYR A 42 10.17 -11.52 10.14
CA TYR A 42 10.11 -11.27 8.71
C TYR A 42 10.51 -9.83 8.38
N TYR A 43 9.89 -8.86 9.04
CA TYR A 43 10.09 -7.45 8.75
C TYR A 43 11.55 -7.03 8.95
N GLU A 44 12.17 -7.43 10.05
CA GLU A 44 13.59 -7.16 10.31
C GLU A 44 14.51 -7.80 9.27
N THR A 45 14.20 -9.03 8.87
CA THR A 45 15.07 -9.79 7.96
C THR A 45 15.01 -9.29 6.52
N TYR A 46 13.83 -8.89 6.03
CA TYR A 46 13.59 -8.63 4.61
C TYR A 46 13.23 -7.17 4.28
N VAL A 47 12.91 -6.36 5.28
CA VAL A 47 12.40 -4.99 5.06
C VAL A 47 13.25 -3.95 5.77
N ALA A 48 13.41 -4.05 7.07
CA ALA A 48 13.99 -2.99 7.91
C ALA A 48 15.43 -2.61 7.55
N ASP A 49 16.20 -3.56 6.97
CA ASP A 49 17.59 -3.32 6.56
C ASP A 49 17.71 -2.27 5.42
N HIS A 50 16.64 -2.03 4.70
CA HIS A 50 16.56 -1.04 3.63
C HIS A 50 15.86 0.26 4.06
N ASN A 51 15.26 0.29 5.25
CA ASN A 51 14.51 1.44 5.73
C ASN A 51 15.42 2.54 6.29
N GLN A 52 14.95 3.78 6.17
CA GLN A 52 15.44 4.89 6.96
C GLN A 52 14.54 5.03 8.19
N ILE A 53 15.11 4.97 9.39
CA ILE A 53 14.36 5.03 10.64
C ILE A 53 14.74 6.29 11.40
N PHE A 54 13.84 7.27 11.39
CA PHE A 54 13.96 8.49 12.20
C PHE A 54 13.47 8.19 13.60
N ALA A 55 14.28 8.49 14.62
CA ALA A 55 13.96 8.17 15.99
C ALA A 55 14.35 9.29 16.99
N GLU A 56 13.57 9.41 18.05
CA GLU A 56 13.97 10.13 19.27
C GLU A 56 14.26 9.12 20.38
N GLU A 57 15.39 9.31 21.04
CA GLU A 57 15.81 8.47 22.17
C GLU A 57 15.72 9.23 23.51
N GLU A 58 15.38 8.50 24.56
CA GLU A 58 15.50 8.91 25.96
C GLU A 58 16.12 7.79 26.78
N ALA A 59 17.14 8.12 27.55
CA ALA A 59 17.88 7.18 28.41
C ALA A 59 18.41 5.93 27.67
N GLY A 60 18.68 6.04 26.35
CA GLY A 60 19.19 4.98 25.50
C GLY A 60 18.11 4.10 24.82
N ASP A 61 16.83 4.31 25.14
CA ASP A 61 15.70 3.66 24.48
C ASP A 61 15.09 4.57 23.39
N VAL A 62 14.67 4.00 22.28
CA VAL A 62 13.81 4.68 21.31
C VAL A 62 12.42 4.85 21.91
N VAL A 63 11.93 6.10 21.92
CA VAL A 63 10.63 6.46 22.49
C VAL A 63 9.65 7.00 21.46
N SER A 64 10.14 7.36 20.27
CA SER A 64 9.31 7.71 19.12
C SER A 64 10.07 7.39 17.84
N MET A 65 9.39 6.91 16.81
CA MET A 65 9.98 6.60 15.51
C MET A 65 9.02 6.81 14.35
N VAL A 66 9.61 7.02 13.17
CA VAL A 66 8.98 7.00 11.84
C VAL A 66 9.89 6.21 10.92
N GLN A 67 9.37 5.21 10.23
CA GLN A 67 10.15 4.43 9.28
C GLN A 67 9.75 4.77 7.85
N LEU A 68 10.73 4.90 6.97
CA LEU A 68 10.57 5.11 5.52
C LEU A 68 11.01 3.86 4.79
N ASN A 69 10.05 3.14 4.23
CA ASN A 69 10.31 1.96 3.40
C ASN A 69 10.40 2.41 1.93
N PRO A 70 11.55 2.23 1.25
CA PRO A 70 11.72 2.68 -0.14
C PRO A 70 10.87 1.86 -1.12
N TYR A 71 10.24 2.57 -2.04
CA TYR A 71 9.48 2.00 -3.14
C TYR A 71 9.86 2.65 -4.47
N ARG A 72 9.85 1.85 -5.52
CA ARG A 72 9.82 2.33 -6.90
C ARG A 72 8.38 2.34 -7.37
N VAL A 73 7.94 3.42 -8.02
CA VAL A 73 6.57 3.60 -8.48
C VAL A 73 6.52 3.98 -9.94
N HIS A 74 5.53 3.48 -10.66
CA HIS A 74 5.11 4.03 -11.94
C HIS A 74 4.33 5.32 -11.71
N MET A 75 4.59 6.34 -12.51
CA MET A 75 3.82 7.59 -12.63
C MET A 75 3.54 7.83 -14.11
N GLY A 76 2.42 7.30 -14.61
CA GLY A 76 2.18 7.17 -16.04
C GLY A 76 3.22 6.24 -16.68
N GLU A 77 3.91 6.72 -17.73
CA GLU A 77 4.96 5.97 -18.43
C GLU A 77 6.34 6.05 -17.75
N ALA A 78 6.51 6.96 -16.78
CA ALA A 78 7.78 7.15 -16.08
C ALA A 78 7.81 6.39 -14.76
N GLU A 79 9.01 6.22 -14.20
CA GLU A 79 9.22 5.70 -12.87
C GLU A 79 9.85 6.74 -11.96
N ALA A 80 9.48 6.70 -10.68
CA ALA A 80 10.04 7.55 -9.65
C ALA A 80 10.29 6.77 -8.37
N ASP A 81 11.18 7.29 -7.52
CA ASP A 81 11.34 6.81 -6.16
C ASP A 81 10.27 7.44 -5.26
N SER A 82 9.81 6.67 -4.30
CA SER A 82 8.87 7.08 -3.27
C SER A 82 9.16 6.36 -1.97
N TYR A 83 8.54 6.79 -0.88
CA TYR A 83 8.60 6.09 0.40
C TYR A 83 7.21 5.75 0.91
N TYR A 84 7.07 4.53 1.40
CA TYR A 84 5.95 4.13 2.25
C TYR A 84 6.32 4.44 3.70
N ILE A 85 5.56 5.35 4.34
CA ILE A 85 5.73 5.66 5.75
C ILE A 85 5.03 4.57 6.56
N VAL A 86 5.78 3.92 7.44
CA VAL A 86 5.32 2.79 8.24
C VAL A 86 5.83 2.90 9.67
N ALA A 87 5.25 2.14 10.58
CA ALA A 87 5.66 2.06 11.99
C ALA A 87 5.85 3.44 12.67
N VAL A 88 4.88 4.33 12.46
CA VAL A 88 4.84 5.63 13.14
C VAL A 88 4.41 5.39 14.58
N ALA A 89 5.37 5.31 15.48
CA ALA A 89 5.16 4.95 16.88
C ALA A 89 5.64 6.02 17.85
N THR A 90 4.95 6.15 18.96
CA THR A 90 5.39 6.93 20.12
C THR A 90 4.93 6.22 21.37
N ARG A 91 5.87 5.91 22.27
CA ARG A 91 5.60 5.33 23.58
C ARG A 91 4.51 6.11 24.31
N GLU A 92 3.57 5.45 24.94
CA GLU A 92 2.38 6.08 25.52
C GLU A 92 2.73 7.24 26.47
N SER A 93 3.66 7.03 27.39
CA SER A 93 4.13 8.05 28.34
C SER A 93 4.82 9.27 27.68
N CYS A 94 5.18 9.15 26.41
CA CYS A 94 5.87 10.18 25.63
C CYS A 94 4.98 10.84 24.57
N ARG A 95 3.67 10.49 24.51
CA ARG A 95 2.70 11.07 23.58
C ARG A 95 2.37 12.52 23.96
N HIS A 96 1.74 13.25 23.03
CA HIS A 96 1.31 14.66 23.18
C HIS A 96 2.46 15.67 23.43
N GLN A 97 3.73 15.29 23.14
CA GLN A 97 4.91 16.14 23.27
C GLN A 97 5.45 16.62 21.91
N GLY A 98 4.69 16.41 20.83
CA GLY A 98 5.05 16.81 19.48
C GLY A 98 6.18 15.98 18.83
N ARG A 99 6.57 14.82 19.40
CA ARG A 99 7.66 13.97 18.90
C ARG A 99 7.39 13.48 17.47
N MET A 100 6.23 12.85 17.27
CA MET A 100 5.82 12.42 15.93
C MET A 100 5.89 13.56 14.90
N ARG A 101 5.40 14.76 15.27
CA ARG A 101 5.43 15.92 14.38
C ARG A 101 6.86 16.29 13.96
N ARG A 102 7.80 16.28 14.89
CA ARG A 102 9.21 16.61 14.59
C ARG A 102 9.83 15.56 13.68
N LEU A 103 9.66 14.26 14.00
CA LEU A 103 10.21 13.17 13.19
C LEU A 103 9.60 13.13 11.77
N LEU A 104 8.29 13.31 11.67
CA LEU A 104 7.63 13.31 10.37
C LEU A 104 8.03 14.54 9.54
N ALA A 105 8.19 15.71 10.15
CA ALA A 105 8.65 16.91 9.46
C ALA A 105 10.10 16.74 8.95
N GLU A 106 10.99 16.17 9.76
CA GLU A 106 12.37 15.86 9.36
C GLU A 106 12.40 14.86 8.20
N ALA A 107 11.63 13.78 8.30
CA ALA A 107 11.52 12.78 7.24
C ALA A 107 11.00 13.39 5.92
N LEU A 108 9.99 14.25 5.99
CA LEU A 108 9.46 14.95 4.82
C LEU A 108 10.47 15.92 4.21
N GLN A 109 11.22 16.65 5.05
CA GLN A 109 12.27 17.55 4.59
C GLN A 109 13.41 16.79 3.90
N GLN A 110 13.81 15.63 4.44
CA GLN A 110 14.81 14.79 3.80
C GLN A 110 14.31 14.27 2.44
N MET A 111 13.09 13.75 2.38
CA MET A 111 12.47 13.33 1.11
C MET A 111 12.42 14.46 0.09
N TYR A 112 12.16 15.71 0.53
CA TYR A 112 12.20 16.88 -0.36
C TYR A 112 13.60 17.08 -0.95
N GLN A 113 14.65 16.99 -0.14
CA GLN A 113 16.04 17.10 -0.60
C GLN A 113 16.43 15.99 -1.58
N GLU A 114 15.89 14.80 -1.40
CA GLU A 114 16.05 13.65 -2.29
C GLU A 114 15.20 13.77 -3.57
N LYS A 115 14.43 14.84 -3.74
CA LYS A 115 13.51 15.08 -4.87
C LYS A 115 12.44 13.99 -5.02
N ILE A 116 12.00 13.43 -3.92
CA ILE A 116 10.89 12.48 -3.90
C ILE A 116 9.59 13.22 -4.28
N PRO A 117 8.88 12.81 -5.33
CA PRO A 117 7.68 13.53 -5.77
C PRO A 117 6.55 13.46 -4.74
N PHE A 118 6.32 12.33 -4.15
CA PHE A 118 5.29 12.11 -3.12
C PHE A 118 5.66 10.97 -2.18
N THR A 119 4.98 10.90 -1.05
CA THR A 119 5.03 9.78 -0.10
C THR A 119 3.63 9.31 0.22
N PHE A 120 3.52 8.08 0.71
CA PHE A 120 2.23 7.48 1.03
C PHE A 120 2.29 6.65 2.32
N LEU A 121 1.13 6.40 2.91
CA LEU A 121 0.97 5.60 4.12
C LEU A 121 -0.42 4.95 4.18
N MET A 122 -0.54 3.92 5.01
CA MET A 122 -1.82 3.36 5.45
C MET A 122 -2.12 3.91 6.84
N PRO A 123 -3.18 4.73 7.00
CA PRO A 123 -3.42 5.39 8.28
C PRO A 123 -4.11 4.47 9.28
N ALA A 124 -3.64 4.46 10.53
CA ALA A 124 -4.45 3.93 11.64
C ALA A 124 -5.71 4.80 11.86
N SER A 125 -5.61 6.12 11.60
CA SER A 125 -6.72 7.07 11.54
C SER A 125 -6.33 8.25 10.65
N GLU A 126 -7.22 8.69 9.78
CA GLU A 126 -6.99 9.85 8.89
C GLU A 126 -6.65 11.13 9.70
N SER A 127 -7.30 11.30 10.85
CA SER A 127 -7.14 12.48 11.71
C SER A 127 -5.70 12.70 12.22
N ILE A 128 -4.88 11.66 12.25
CA ILE A 128 -3.47 11.72 12.66
C ILE A 128 -2.64 12.45 11.60
N TYR A 129 -2.95 12.22 10.30
CA TYR A 129 -2.12 12.66 9.18
C TYR A 129 -2.67 13.86 8.41
N LEU A 130 -3.97 14.18 8.54
CA LEU A 130 -4.55 15.42 7.99
C LEU A 130 -3.79 16.70 8.39
N PRO A 131 -3.30 16.88 9.66
CA PRO A 131 -2.51 18.04 10.04
C PRO A 131 -1.13 18.14 9.38
N PHE A 132 -0.74 17.14 8.59
CA PHE A 132 0.48 17.08 7.80
C PHE A 132 0.20 17.13 6.29
N ASP A 133 -1.00 17.55 5.88
CA ASP A 133 -1.47 17.65 4.49
C ASP A 133 -1.48 16.32 3.72
N PHE A 134 -1.60 15.18 4.42
CA PHE A 134 -1.95 13.94 3.77
C PHE A 134 -3.43 13.91 3.43
N VAL A 135 -3.75 13.40 2.24
CA VAL A 135 -5.13 13.23 1.78
C VAL A 135 -5.39 11.77 1.43
N THR A 136 -6.61 11.30 1.71
CA THR A 136 -7.00 9.94 1.35
C THR A 136 -7.26 9.87 -0.15
N VAL A 137 -6.51 9.02 -0.84
CA VAL A 137 -6.62 8.78 -2.28
C VAL A 137 -7.27 7.44 -2.61
N TYR A 138 -7.25 6.50 -1.67
CA TYR A 138 -7.87 5.20 -1.85
C TYR A 138 -8.62 4.76 -0.60
N ARG A 139 -9.88 4.36 -0.79
CA ARG A 139 -10.73 3.72 0.21
C ARG A 139 -10.97 2.28 -0.19
N GLN A 140 -10.57 1.37 0.65
CA GLN A 140 -10.73 -0.06 0.43
C GLN A 140 -12.13 -0.50 0.83
N SER A 141 -12.82 -1.20 -0.07
CA SER A 141 -14.05 -1.90 0.26
C SER A 141 -13.76 -3.14 1.11
N LEU A 142 -14.69 -3.45 2.01
CA LEU A 142 -14.63 -4.61 2.90
C LEU A 142 -16.01 -5.23 2.99
N PHE A 143 -16.11 -6.52 2.69
CA PHE A 143 -17.32 -7.32 2.85
C PHE A 143 -17.00 -8.76 3.24
N THR A 144 -18.01 -9.50 3.69
CA THR A 144 -17.85 -10.88 4.16
C THR A 144 -18.72 -11.82 3.32
N CYS A 145 -18.17 -12.94 2.94
CA CYS A 145 -18.91 -14.05 2.32
C CYS A 145 -18.89 -15.29 3.23
N GLY A 146 -20.06 -15.75 3.64
CA GLY A 146 -20.22 -16.87 4.58
C GLY A 146 -20.52 -18.21 3.92
N VAL A 147 -20.68 -18.27 2.62
CA VAL A 147 -21.11 -19.46 1.88
C VAL A 147 -20.26 -19.74 0.68
N VAL A 148 -20.11 -21.02 0.33
CA VAL A 148 -19.52 -21.41 -0.96
C VAL A 148 -20.50 -21.07 -2.07
N ILE A 149 -20.05 -20.30 -3.04
CA ILE A 149 -20.82 -19.94 -4.23
C ILE A 149 -20.53 -20.97 -5.30
N PRO A 150 -21.54 -21.73 -5.78
CA PRO A 150 -21.34 -22.65 -6.90
C PRO A 150 -20.89 -21.87 -8.14
N GLY A 151 -19.86 -22.34 -8.82
CA GLY A 151 -19.47 -21.77 -10.11
C GLY A 151 -20.55 -22.02 -11.16
N SER A 152 -20.78 -21.05 -12.04
CA SER A 152 -21.61 -21.22 -13.22
C SER A 152 -20.94 -22.19 -14.21
N ASN A 153 -21.75 -23.04 -14.88
CA ASN A 153 -21.30 -24.12 -15.75
C ASN A 153 -20.19 -23.75 -16.76
N ASP A 154 -19.32 -24.72 -17.00
CA ASP A 154 -18.35 -24.91 -18.08
C ASP A 154 -17.06 -24.07 -18.13
N ASN A 155 -16.97 -22.88 -17.52
CA ASN A 155 -15.73 -22.08 -17.43
C ASN A 155 -15.48 -21.62 -16.00
N CYS A 156 -15.35 -22.56 -15.06
CA CYS A 156 -15.07 -22.22 -13.68
C CYS A 156 -13.62 -21.79 -13.50
N TRP A 157 -13.43 -20.54 -13.10
CA TRP A 157 -12.14 -20.11 -12.58
C TRP A 157 -11.80 -20.90 -11.29
N HIS A 158 -10.53 -21.18 -11.11
CA HIS A 158 -10.03 -21.82 -9.89
C HIS A 158 -8.81 -21.07 -9.35
N CYS A 159 -8.58 -21.16 -8.06
CA CYS A 159 -7.42 -20.63 -7.42
C CYS A 159 -6.42 -21.74 -7.12
N ILE A 160 -5.16 -21.45 -7.31
CA ILE A 160 -4.06 -22.32 -6.87
C ILE A 160 -3.01 -21.48 -6.13
N PRO A 161 -2.30 -22.03 -5.15
CA PRO A 161 -1.13 -21.38 -4.58
C PRO A 161 -0.09 -21.06 -5.65
N CYS A 162 0.40 -19.83 -5.65
CA CYS A 162 1.54 -19.45 -6.46
C CYS A 162 2.75 -20.30 -6.07
N ARG A 163 3.56 -20.74 -7.01
CA ARG A 163 4.85 -21.39 -6.76
C ARG A 163 5.99 -20.39 -6.89
N TRP A 164 7.07 -20.65 -6.19
CA TRP A 164 8.25 -19.78 -6.19
C TRP A 164 8.77 -19.45 -7.60
N GLU A 165 8.73 -20.44 -8.49
CA GLU A 165 9.17 -20.31 -9.88
C GLU A 165 8.26 -19.41 -10.71
N GLN A 166 7.04 -19.14 -10.24
CA GLN A 166 6.05 -18.31 -10.94
C GLN A 166 6.13 -16.82 -10.54
N LEU A 167 6.96 -16.46 -9.55
CA LEU A 167 7.03 -15.08 -9.05
C LEU A 167 7.46 -14.07 -10.13
N LYS A 168 8.33 -14.49 -11.06
CA LYS A 168 8.74 -13.66 -12.19
C LYS A 168 7.58 -13.42 -13.16
N GLU A 169 6.85 -14.48 -13.54
CA GLU A 169 5.66 -14.39 -14.40
C GLU A 169 4.58 -13.50 -13.77
N LEU A 170 4.36 -13.69 -12.45
CA LEU A 170 3.44 -12.85 -11.67
C LEU A 170 3.87 -11.37 -11.68
N ALA A 171 5.17 -11.08 -11.55
CA ALA A 171 5.68 -9.71 -11.59
C ALA A 171 5.44 -9.05 -12.96
N GLU A 172 5.71 -9.76 -14.05
CA GLU A 172 5.47 -9.29 -15.41
C GLU A 172 3.98 -9.04 -15.65
N TRP A 173 3.12 -10.00 -15.30
CA TRP A 173 1.67 -9.88 -15.45
C TRP A 173 1.10 -8.70 -14.64
N SER A 174 1.48 -8.59 -13.38
CA SER A 174 0.93 -7.57 -12.49
C SER A 174 1.34 -6.14 -12.86
N ASN A 175 2.56 -5.92 -13.38
CA ASN A 175 2.96 -4.62 -13.89
C ASN A 175 2.09 -4.19 -15.07
N VAL A 176 1.87 -5.08 -16.04
CA VAL A 176 0.99 -4.80 -17.19
C VAL A 176 -0.42 -4.47 -16.71
N PHE A 177 -0.97 -5.31 -15.81
CA PHE A 177 -2.29 -5.07 -15.25
C PHE A 177 -2.39 -3.71 -14.55
N LEU A 178 -1.46 -3.40 -13.65
CA LEU A 178 -1.48 -2.17 -12.86
C LEU A 178 -1.31 -0.92 -13.74
N GLN A 179 -0.43 -0.94 -14.74
CA GLN A 179 -0.24 0.17 -15.67
C GLN A 179 -1.49 0.43 -16.53
N ASN A 180 -2.25 -0.61 -16.86
CA ASN A 180 -3.50 -0.46 -17.61
C ASN A 180 -4.67 0.06 -16.76
N HIS A 181 -4.60 -0.09 -15.43
CA HIS A 181 -5.70 0.23 -14.52
C HIS A 181 -5.40 1.40 -13.57
N SER A 182 -4.16 1.89 -13.50
CA SER A 182 -3.74 2.91 -12.55
C SER A 182 -2.68 3.84 -13.14
N GLU A 183 -2.84 5.14 -12.97
CA GLU A 183 -1.82 6.10 -13.37
C GLU A 183 -0.60 6.10 -12.43
N ILE A 184 -0.79 5.71 -11.18
CA ILE A 184 0.27 5.55 -10.19
C ILE A 184 0.14 4.17 -9.55
N SER A 185 1.20 3.38 -9.62
CA SER A 185 1.28 2.05 -9.01
C SER A 185 2.71 1.70 -8.59
N THR A 186 2.87 0.77 -7.67
CA THR A 186 4.21 0.27 -7.30
C THR A 186 4.77 -0.62 -8.41
N VAL A 187 6.06 -0.48 -8.71
CA VAL A 187 6.76 -1.37 -9.63
C VAL A 187 6.90 -2.76 -8.99
N ARG A 188 6.37 -3.76 -9.67
CA ARG A 188 6.35 -5.15 -9.21
C ARG A 188 7.52 -5.91 -9.82
N THR A 189 8.56 -6.16 -9.04
CA THR A 189 9.70 -6.99 -9.45
C THR A 189 9.57 -8.41 -8.91
N GLU A 190 10.35 -9.34 -9.44
CA GLU A 190 10.46 -10.67 -8.84
C GLU A 190 10.88 -10.59 -7.37
N ASP A 191 11.81 -9.70 -7.02
CA ASP A 191 12.26 -9.52 -5.63
C ASP A 191 11.18 -8.88 -4.75
N TYR A 192 10.33 -8.01 -5.32
CA TYR A 192 9.12 -7.56 -4.63
C TYR A 192 8.24 -8.74 -4.23
N TYR A 193 7.94 -9.66 -5.15
CA TYR A 193 7.09 -10.81 -4.85
C TYR A 193 7.76 -11.86 -3.97
N LYS A 194 9.08 -12.02 -4.01
CA LYS A 194 9.83 -12.83 -3.02
C LYS A 194 9.64 -12.29 -1.60
N ARG A 195 9.69 -10.96 -1.44
CA ARG A 195 9.42 -10.30 -0.16
C ARG A 195 7.97 -10.51 0.28
N ILE A 196 7.00 -10.26 -0.62
CA ILE A 196 5.57 -10.50 -0.34
C ILE A 196 5.31 -11.97 0.02
N TRP A 197 5.96 -12.90 -0.65
CA TRP A 197 5.87 -14.32 -0.30
C TRP A 197 6.25 -14.57 1.18
N LYS A 198 7.36 -14.00 1.61
CA LYS A 198 7.81 -14.12 3.01
C LYS A 198 6.88 -13.42 3.99
N GLU A 199 6.31 -12.30 3.60
CA GLU A 199 5.28 -11.58 4.36
C GLU A 199 4.04 -12.47 4.55
N GLN A 200 3.52 -13.04 3.46
CA GLN A 200 2.37 -13.95 3.52
C GLN A 200 2.65 -15.17 4.41
N GLU A 201 3.82 -15.80 4.28
CA GLU A 201 4.22 -16.89 5.17
C GLU A 201 4.23 -16.47 6.66
N SER A 202 4.63 -15.23 6.97
CA SER A 202 4.66 -14.73 8.35
C SER A 202 3.27 -14.57 8.95
N MET A 203 2.25 -14.32 8.11
CA MET A 203 0.84 -14.14 8.50
C MET A 203 -0.02 -15.40 8.24
N ASN A 204 0.60 -16.57 8.04
CA ASN A 204 -0.08 -17.81 7.66
C ASN A 204 -0.94 -17.67 6.38
N GLY A 205 -0.56 -16.76 5.51
CA GLY A 205 -1.18 -16.51 4.22
C GLY A 205 -0.36 -17.04 3.05
N GLN A 206 -0.83 -16.74 1.85
CA GLN A 206 -0.18 -17.12 0.61
C GLN A 206 -0.63 -16.22 -0.55
N ILE A 207 0.10 -16.29 -1.65
CA ILE A 207 -0.30 -15.71 -2.92
C ILE A 207 -1.11 -16.75 -3.67
N LEU A 208 -2.35 -16.43 -4.08
CA LEU A 208 -3.16 -17.27 -4.95
C LEU A 208 -3.16 -16.70 -6.37
N LEU A 209 -3.10 -17.59 -7.35
CA LEU A 209 -3.29 -17.28 -8.77
C LEU A 209 -4.64 -17.77 -9.22
N PHE A 210 -5.36 -16.94 -9.97
CA PHE A 210 -6.61 -17.30 -10.63
C PHE A 210 -6.34 -17.84 -12.04
N TYR A 211 -6.97 -18.94 -12.37
CA TYR A 211 -6.87 -19.56 -13.69
C TYR A 211 -8.23 -19.86 -14.29
N GLU A 212 -8.33 -19.68 -15.61
CA GLU A 212 -9.35 -20.26 -16.47
C GLU A 212 -8.68 -21.28 -17.39
N GLY A 213 -8.96 -22.57 -17.20
CA GLY A 213 -8.17 -23.61 -17.84
C GLY A 213 -6.69 -23.53 -17.48
N SER A 214 -5.82 -23.22 -18.44
CA SER A 214 -4.37 -23.03 -18.26
C SER A 214 -3.96 -21.55 -18.28
N GLN A 215 -4.87 -20.63 -18.53
CA GLN A 215 -4.57 -19.20 -18.64
C GLN A 215 -4.67 -18.53 -17.27
N MET A 216 -3.61 -17.83 -16.84
CA MET A 216 -3.64 -17.00 -15.66
C MET A 216 -4.52 -15.76 -15.92
N LYS A 217 -5.47 -15.52 -15.02
CA LYS A 217 -6.43 -14.41 -15.07
C LYS A 217 -6.20 -13.37 -13.98
N GLY A 218 -5.33 -13.66 -13.03
CA GLY A 218 -5.07 -12.73 -11.94
C GLY A 218 -4.45 -13.37 -10.72
N TYR A 219 -4.42 -12.58 -9.63
CA TYR A 219 -3.88 -13.01 -8.34
C TYR A 219 -4.60 -12.33 -7.19
N CYS A 220 -4.38 -12.83 -6.00
CA CYS A 220 -4.67 -12.14 -4.74
C CYS A 220 -3.70 -12.59 -3.65
N PHE A 221 -3.69 -11.85 -2.55
CA PHE A 221 -3.05 -12.26 -1.31
C PHE A 221 -4.09 -12.79 -0.34
N THR A 222 -3.69 -13.72 0.52
CA THR A 222 -4.59 -14.30 1.52
C THR A 222 -3.92 -14.33 2.89
N GLY A 223 -4.72 -14.34 3.94
CA GLY A 223 -4.29 -14.54 5.30
C GLY A 223 -5.36 -15.27 6.11
N TYR A 224 -5.02 -15.58 7.36
CA TYR A 224 -5.94 -16.21 8.29
C TYR A 224 -5.74 -15.67 9.70
N GLU A 225 -6.72 -14.90 10.16
CA GLU A 225 -6.83 -14.43 11.54
C GLU A 225 -8.20 -14.81 12.11
N GLY A 226 -8.38 -16.09 12.44
CA GLY A 226 -9.67 -16.62 12.91
C GLY A 226 -10.74 -16.77 11.83
N SER A 227 -10.59 -16.12 10.69
CA SER A 227 -11.39 -16.28 9.46
C SER A 227 -10.49 -16.09 8.25
N GLY A 228 -10.87 -16.64 7.09
CA GLY A 228 -10.16 -16.39 5.83
C GLY A 228 -10.22 -14.91 5.44
N GLU A 229 -9.14 -14.38 4.91
CA GLU A 229 -9.08 -13.03 4.36
C GLU A 229 -8.38 -13.04 3.00
N ALA A 230 -8.96 -12.30 2.03
CA ALA A 230 -8.35 -12.10 0.72
C ALA A 230 -8.26 -10.60 0.42
N TRP A 231 -7.11 -10.14 -0.05
CA TRP A 231 -6.89 -8.75 -0.42
C TRP A 231 -6.00 -8.60 -1.66
N GLU A 232 -5.90 -7.39 -2.20
CA GLU A 232 -5.22 -7.08 -3.45
C GLU A 232 -5.64 -8.03 -4.58
N ILE A 233 -6.96 -8.17 -4.76
CA ILE A 233 -7.52 -9.02 -5.81
C ILE A 233 -7.41 -8.27 -7.13
N ALA A 234 -6.54 -8.74 -8.00
CA ALA A 234 -6.33 -8.21 -9.35
C ALA A 234 -6.70 -9.28 -10.37
N VAL A 235 -7.74 -9.03 -11.17
CA VAL A 235 -8.22 -9.97 -12.19
C VAL A 235 -8.55 -9.25 -13.49
N GLU A 236 -8.15 -9.83 -14.60
CA GLU A 236 -8.37 -9.28 -15.93
C GLU A 236 -9.66 -9.84 -16.53
N ALA A 237 -10.46 -8.95 -17.10
CA ALA A 237 -11.62 -9.33 -17.88
C ALA A 237 -11.21 -10.00 -19.19
N ASP A 238 -12.07 -10.87 -19.70
CA ASP A 238 -11.90 -11.42 -21.05
C ASP A 238 -11.94 -10.29 -22.09
N ASN A 239 -11.04 -10.32 -23.05
CA ASN A 239 -11.04 -9.35 -24.14
C ASN A 239 -12.34 -9.51 -24.95
N PRO A 240 -13.17 -8.47 -25.11
CA PRO A 240 -14.41 -8.53 -25.87
C PRO A 240 -14.23 -9.00 -27.32
N GLU A 241 -13.06 -8.76 -27.90
CA GLU A 241 -12.74 -9.13 -29.29
C GLU A 241 -12.42 -10.62 -29.46
N GLU A 242 -12.10 -11.36 -28.40
CA GLU A 242 -11.80 -12.79 -28.42
C GLU A 242 -13.05 -13.68 -28.24
N GLN A 243 -14.20 -13.10 -27.89
CA GLN A 243 -15.43 -13.83 -27.68
C GLN A 243 -16.11 -14.15 -29.02
N THR A 244 -15.73 -15.27 -29.62
CA THR A 244 -16.43 -15.80 -30.83
C THR A 244 -17.84 -16.29 -30.46
N GLY A 245 -18.87 -15.55 -30.87
CA GLY A 245 -20.26 -16.03 -30.90
C GLY A 245 -21.24 -15.38 -29.89
N SER A 246 -20.87 -14.40 -29.11
CA SER A 246 -21.79 -13.61 -28.27
C SER A 246 -21.77 -12.13 -28.67
N GLU A 247 -22.87 -11.41 -28.41
CA GLU A 247 -22.86 -9.96 -28.56
C GLU A 247 -21.76 -9.34 -27.67
N PRO A 248 -21.02 -8.32 -28.19
CA PRO A 248 -19.95 -7.70 -27.41
C PRO A 248 -20.54 -7.06 -26.14
N ARG A 249 -20.08 -7.51 -24.96
CA ARG A 249 -20.44 -6.93 -23.68
C ARG A 249 -19.73 -5.57 -23.50
N ALA A 250 -20.36 -4.65 -22.76
CA ALA A 250 -19.66 -3.46 -22.34
C ALA A 250 -18.43 -3.85 -21.48
N ALA A 251 -17.34 -3.10 -21.58
CA ALA A 251 -16.12 -3.40 -20.81
C ALA A 251 -16.38 -3.47 -19.29
N SER A 252 -17.33 -2.66 -18.78
CA SER A 252 -17.81 -2.71 -17.40
C SER A 252 -18.41 -4.08 -17.03
N ASP A 253 -19.21 -4.66 -17.92
CA ASP A 253 -19.90 -5.93 -17.68
C ASP A 253 -18.92 -7.11 -17.73
N SER A 254 -17.90 -7.04 -18.59
CA SER A 254 -16.84 -8.04 -18.67
C SER A 254 -16.00 -8.06 -17.38
N GLN A 255 -15.66 -6.88 -16.86
CA GLN A 255 -14.92 -6.77 -15.59
C GLN A 255 -15.77 -7.23 -14.40
N ALA A 256 -17.07 -6.89 -14.38
CA ALA A 256 -17.99 -7.37 -13.35
C ALA A 256 -18.04 -8.90 -13.31
N LEU A 257 -18.08 -9.54 -14.48
CA LEU A 257 -18.07 -11.00 -14.57
C LEU A 257 -16.75 -11.60 -14.08
N ALA A 258 -15.60 -11.02 -14.44
CA ALA A 258 -14.29 -11.47 -13.97
C ALA A 258 -14.20 -11.41 -12.44
N ASN A 259 -14.65 -10.30 -11.84
CA ASN A 259 -14.68 -10.11 -10.40
C ASN A 259 -15.57 -11.15 -9.70
N ARG A 260 -16.75 -11.39 -10.23
CA ARG A 260 -17.67 -12.42 -9.73
C ARG A 260 -17.02 -13.80 -9.75
N ARG A 261 -16.39 -14.18 -10.87
CA ARG A 261 -15.67 -15.46 -11.02
C ARG A 261 -14.54 -15.62 -10.00
N ALA A 262 -13.80 -14.51 -9.72
CA ALA A 262 -12.78 -14.51 -8.70
C ALA A 262 -13.36 -14.77 -7.30
N VAL A 263 -14.45 -14.09 -6.93
CA VAL A 263 -15.14 -14.34 -5.64
C VAL A 263 -15.65 -15.77 -5.55
N GLU A 264 -16.27 -16.30 -6.59
CA GLU A 264 -16.72 -17.70 -6.65
C GLU A 264 -15.55 -18.68 -6.45
N ALA A 265 -14.40 -18.43 -7.08
CA ALA A 265 -13.21 -19.26 -6.91
C ALA A 265 -12.65 -19.18 -5.48
N LEU A 266 -12.61 -17.97 -4.88
CA LEU A 266 -12.17 -17.76 -3.51
C LEU A 266 -13.09 -18.45 -2.50
N THR A 267 -14.42 -18.37 -2.65
CA THR A 267 -15.34 -19.04 -1.73
C THR A 267 -15.16 -20.56 -1.76
N ARG A 268 -14.87 -21.15 -2.91
CA ARG A 268 -14.56 -22.59 -3.01
C ARG A 268 -13.21 -22.92 -2.37
N TRP A 269 -12.21 -22.07 -2.59
CA TRP A 269 -10.90 -22.24 -1.97
C TRP A 269 -10.97 -22.25 -0.43
N PHE A 270 -11.57 -21.20 0.16
CA PHE A 270 -11.70 -21.07 1.60
C PHE A 270 -12.68 -22.09 2.19
N GLY A 271 -13.78 -22.39 1.50
CA GLY A 271 -14.74 -23.42 1.90
C GLY A 271 -14.13 -24.81 1.97
N GLY A 272 -13.24 -25.15 1.04
CA GLY A 272 -12.50 -26.42 1.06
C GLY A 272 -11.51 -26.58 2.22
N GLN A 273 -11.25 -25.49 2.96
CA GLN A 273 -10.33 -25.44 4.10
C GLN A 273 -11.03 -25.13 5.43
N ASP A 274 -12.37 -25.13 5.44
CA ASP A 274 -13.19 -24.74 6.61
C ASP A 274 -12.88 -23.32 7.13
N GLN A 275 -12.51 -22.39 6.22
CA GLN A 275 -12.12 -21.02 6.54
C GLN A 275 -13.19 -19.98 6.18
N LEU A 276 -14.46 -20.39 6.09
CA LEU A 276 -15.60 -19.49 5.97
C LEU A 276 -16.17 -19.16 7.37
N PRO A 277 -16.73 -17.95 7.58
CA PRO A 277 -16.82 -16.86 6.61
C PRO A 277 -15.45 -16.26 6.27
N MET A 278 -15.26 -15.78 5.03
CA MET A 278 -14.06 -15.07 4.62
C MET A 278 -14.34 -13.57 4.45
N ARG A 279 -13.34 -12.74 4.74
CA ARG A 279 -13.34 -11.32 4.42
C ARG A 279 -12.70 -11.08 3.06
N ILE A 280 -13.29 -10.18 2.28
CA ILE A 280 -12.77 -9.74 0.99
C ILE A 280 -12.50 -8.25 1.08
N CYS A 281 -11.24 -7.85 0.81
CA CYS A 281 -10.76 -6.49 0.92
C CYS A 281 -10.22 -5.98 -0.42
N GLY A 282 -10.58 -4.74 -0.77
CA GLY A 282 -9.99 -4.08 -1.94
C GLY A 282 -10.57 -4.54 -3.27
N PHE A 283 -11.74 -5.13 -3.24
CA PHE A 283 -12.48 -5.46 -4.44
C PHE A 283 -13.41 -4.30 -4.85
N LEU A 284 -14.02 -4.38 -5.96
CA LEU A 284 -14.61 -3.36 -6.79
C LEU A 284 -15.97 -2.84 -6.28
N PRO A 285 -16.55 -1.82 -6.91
CA PRO A 285 -17.84 -1.25 -6.51
C PRO A 285 -18.97 -2.29 -6.42
N GLU A 286 -19.97 -2.03 -5.57
CA GLU A 286 -21.13 -2.91 -5.33
C GLU A 286 -21.79 -3.44 -6.62
N SER A 287 -21.86 -2.62 -7.67
CA SER A 287 -22.44 -3.00 -8.97
C SER A 287 -21.78 -4.19 -9.65
N TYR A 288 -20.57 -4.57 -9.23
CA TYR A 288 -19.82 -5.68 -9.85
C TYR A 288 -19.99 -7.03 -9.14
N ILE A 289 -20.74 -7.07 -8.06
CA ILE A 289 -20.96 -8.28 -7.26
C ILE A 289 -22.44 -8.55 -6.97
N ASP A 290 -23.32 -7.96 -7.79
CA ASP A 290 -24.77 -8.20 -7.71
C ASP A 290 -25.10 -9.69 -7.74
N GLY A 291 -26.01 -10.11 -6.83
CA GLY A 291 -26.48 -11.49 -6.72
C GLY A 291 -25.54 -12.44 -5.98
N ILE A 292 -24.43 -11.94 -5.41
CA ILE A 292 -23.62 -12.71 -4.46
C ILE A 292 -24.15 -12.45 -3.04
N PRO A 293 -24.35 -13.48 -2.21
CA PRO A 293 -24.82 -13.32 -0.82
C PRO A 293 -23.69 -12.81 0.08
N LEU A 294 -23.44 -11.50 0.00
CA LEU A 294 -22.42 -10.80 0.77
C LEU A 294 -23.04 -10.05 1.94
N SER A 295 -22.26 -9.79 2.98
CA SER A 295 -22.61 -8.81 4.00
C SER A 295 -22.72 -7.41 3.40
N GLU A 296 -23.28 -6.47 4.14
CA GLU A 296 -23.21 -5.06 3.80
C GLU A 296 -21.74 -4.64 3.56
N MET A 297 -21.51 -3.92 2.45
CA MET A 297 -20.19 -3.42 2.10
C MET A 297 -19.87 -2.18 2.93
N THR A 298 -18.69 -2.18 3.52
CA THR A 298 -18.13 -1.02 4.23
C THR A 298 -16.88 -0.52 3.53
N TYR A 299 -16.48 0.72 3.83
CA TYR A 299 -15.27 1.31 3.26
C TYR A 299 -14.36 1.83 4.37
N ARG A 300 -13.07 1.53 4.28
CA ARG A 300 -12.05 2.09 5.17
C ARG A 300 -11.02 2.92 4.38
N PRO A 301 -10.51 4.03 4.94
CA PRO A 301 -9.35 4.70 4.35
C PRO A 301 -8.19 3.71 4.33
N MET A 302 -7.59 3.51 3.15
CA MET A 302 -6.49 2.56 3.01
C MET A 302 -5.19 3.26 2.66
N THR A 303 -5.23 4.27 1.79
CA THR A 303 -4.02 4.96 1.38
C THR A 303 -4.21 6.46 1.48
N MET A 304 -3.33 7.10 2.21
CA MET A 304 -3.15 8.55 2.20
C MET A 304 -1.83 8.90 1.51
N VAL A 305 -1.84 10.00 0.78
CA VAL A 305 -0.70 10.50 -0.01
C VAL A 305 -0.43 11.96 0.35
N ARG A 306 0.84 12.35 0.31
CA ARG A 306 1.29 13.74 0.39
C ARG A 306 2.30 14.03 -0.73
N ILE A 307 2.09 15.11 -1.48
CA ILE A 307 3.13 15.64 -2.37
C ILE A 307 4.26 16.16 -1.51
N VAL A 308 5.49 15.77 -1.82
CA VAL A 308 6.69 16.14 -1.06
C VAL A 308 7.50 17.19 -1.81
N ASN A 309 7.93 16.89 -3.02
CA ASN A 309 8.62 17.84 -3.89
C ASN A 309 7.69 18.19 -5.07
N LEU A 310 7.16 19.42 -5.04
CA LEU A 310 6.15 19.86 -5.99
C LEU A 310 6.66 19.84 -7.44
N GLU A 311 7.88 20.32 -7.68
CA GLU A 311 8.50 20.35 -9.00
C GLU A 311 8.69 18.92 -9.55
N ALA A 312 9.23 18.02 -8.73
CA ALA A 312 9.39 16.62 -9.10
C ALA A 312 8.05 15.95 -9.38
N PHE A 313 7.01 16.23 -8.60
CA PHE A 313 5.67 15.68 -8.84
C PHE A 313 5.08 16.18 -10.16
N VAL A 314 5.13 17.48 -10.41
CA VAL A 314 4.56 18.11 -11.61
C VAL A 314 5.29 17.65 -12.88
N SER A 315 6.60 17.41 -12.83
CA SER A 315 7.36 16.91 -13.97
C SER A 315 6.87 15.56 -14.52
N HIS A 316 6.20 14.76 -13.67
CA HIS A 316 5.58 13.49 -14.05
C HIS A 316 4.12 13.63 -14.51
N MET A 317 3.48 14.77 -14.27
CA MET A 317 2.10 14.98 -14.72
C MET A 317 2.02 15.10 -16.24
N ARG A 318 0.93 14.60 -16.80
CA ARG A 318 0.61 14.74 -18.23
C ARG A 318 -0.82 15.22 -18.39
N ALA A 319 -1.04 16.16 -19.31
CA ALA A 319 -2.35 16.67 -19.61
C ALA A 319 -2.82 16.24 -21.00
N LYS A 320 -4.07 15.78 -21.13
CA LYS A 320 -4.66 15.41 -22.42
C LYS A 320 -4.65 16.57 -23.44
N LYS A 321 -4.69 17.80 -22.93
CA LYS A 321 -4.54 19.04 -23.71
C LYS A 321 -3.63 19.98 -22.95
N PRO A 322 -2.79 20.77 -23.62
CA PRO A 322 -1.97 21.78 -22.94
C PRO A 322 -2.83 22.71 -22.11
N VAL A 323 -2.42 22.95 -20.87
CA VAL A 323 -3.09 23.86 -19.95
C VAL A 323 -2.05 24.62 -19.14
N GLN A 324 -2.34 25.92 -18.91
CA GLN A 324 -1.53 26.80 -18.07
C GLN A 324 -2.41 27.47 -17.04
N PHE A 325 -1.97 27.50 -15.79
CA PHE A 325 -2.67 28.17 -14.70
C PHE A 325 -1.69 28.56 -13.59
N VAL A 326 -2.13 29.46 -12.71
CA VAL A 326 -1.32 29.92 -11.57
C VAL A 326 -2.01 29.54 -10.29
N LEU A 327 -1.25 28.96 -9.35
CA LEU A 327 -1.71 28.65 -8.00
C LEU A 327 -0.79 29.30 -6.96
N TYR A 328 -1.40 29.77 -5.87
CA TYR A 328 -0.69 30.08 -4.65
C TYR A 328 -0.76 28.87 -3.72
N ILE A 329 0.39 28.29 -3.39
CA ILE A 329 0.51 27.09 -2.57
C ILE A 329 1.06 27.48 -1.20
N LYS A 330 0.50 26.88 -0.17
CA LYS A 330 1.01 26.90 1.21
C LYS A 330 1.31 25.50 1.66
N ASP A 331 2.51 25.30 2.16
CA ASP A 331 2.93 24.05 2.79
C ASP A 331 3.46 24.36 4.20
N PRO A 332 2.78 23.89 5.26
CA PRO A 332 3.15 24.22 6.62
C PRO A 332 4.41 23.49 7.12
N ILE A 333 4.94 22.53 6.34
CA ILE A 333 6.04 21.64 6.74
C ILE A 333 7.24 21.78 5.82
N ILE A 334 7.00 21.95 4.52
CA ILE A 334 8.04 22.11 3.49
C ILE A 334 7.94 23.53 2.92
N PRO A 335 8.64 24.51 3.52
CA PRO A 335 8.54 25.92 3.10
C PRO A 335 8.91 26.15 1.63
N GLU A 336 9.75 25.29 1.06
CA GLU A 336 10.18 25.34 -0.34
C GLU A 336 9.03 25.12 -1.32
N ASN A 337 7.96 24.45 -0.91
CA ASN A 337 6.74 24.33 -1.70
C ASN A 337 5.81 25.55 -1.58
N CYS A 338 6.18 26.59 -0.80
CA CYS A 338 5.34 27.76 -0.62
C CYS A 338 5.63 28.83 -1.68
N GLY A 339 4.58 29.35 -2.30
CA GLY A 339 4.74 30.44 -3.26
C GLY A 339 3.65 30.50 -4.30
N VAL A 340 3.88 31.35 -5.29
CA VAL A 340 3.05 31.45 -6.49
C VAL A 340 3.76 30.69 -7.61
N PHE A 341 3.09 29.67 -8.14
CA PHE A 341 3.64 28.79 -9.17
C PHE A 341 2.78 28.90 -10.45
N CYS A 342 3.45 28.96 -11.60
CA CYS A 342 2.83 28.90 -12.91
C CYS A 342 2.95 27.49 -13.46
N PHE A 343 1.87 26.74 -13.46
CA PHE A 343 1.82 25.36 -13.97
C PHE A 343 1.67 25.38 -15.49
N GLU A 344 2.57 24.71 -16.19
CA GLU A 344 2.49 24.45 -17.61
C GLU A 344 2.44 22.93 -17.83
N LEU A 345 1.22 22.41 -18.07
CA LEU A 345 1.02 20.98 -18.24
C LEU A 345 0.82 20.66 -19.73
N GLY A 346 1.61 19.75 -20.23
CA GLY A 346 1.59 19.30 -21.62
C GLY A 346 1.39 17.78 -21.74
N ARG A 347 1.35 17.29 -23.00
CA ARG A 347 1.25 15.86 -23.28
C ARG A 347 2.57 15.13 -23.04
N GLU A 348 3.69 15.77 -23.37
CA GLU A 348 5.03 15.18 -23.32
C GLU A 348 5.80 15.61 -22.07
N CYS A 349 5.63 16.87 -21.64
CA CYS A 349 6.29 17.41 -20.46
C CYS A 349 5.40 18.36 -19.69
N SER A 350 5.71 18.54 -18.42
CA SER A 350 5.10 19.52 -17.54
C SER A 350 6.13 20.17 -16.64
N SER A 351 5.92 21.43 -16.27
CA SER A 351 6.84 22.23 -15.45
C SER A 351 6.08 23.23 -14.56
N LEU A 352 6.82 23.81 -13.62
CA LEU A 352 6.40 24.91 -12.75
C LEU A 352 7.11 26.20 -13.11
#